data_2164d341b593823b314b96e33e2a41c3
#
_entry.id   2164d341b593823b314b96e33e2a41c3
#
_cell.length_a   1.000
_cell.length_b   1.000
_cell.length_c   1.000
_cell.angle_alpha   90.00
_cell.angle_beta   90.00
_cell.angle_gamma   90.00
#
_symmetry.space_group_name_H-M   'P 1'
#
loop_
_entity.id
_entity.type
_entity.pdbx_description
1 polymer ?
#
loop_
_entity_poly.entity_id
_entity_poly.type
_entity_poly.pdbx_seq_one_letter_code
_entity_poly.pdbx_strand_id
1 'polypeptide(L)'
;MKHLKKFYSILFVLAIAIFASSCGGNKALVSKAQRWAEEGENLDTAIKVLNTAEKAEDTKDWAKTYYVKGLTYEAIANSDNPEFKNITEDPLFEAFDNYKKAYNMEGSNIYQGPIDAKMLTMASKFVNNAVEAYQEEDLEKAFKNFEKSLEVKEMPVFGGEIDTAVIFNTALTAQQTGKYDKAIEYYKEAIKYNYGKGDTYIYYADCYKSKGDTSKYVATLKEGFEKYPDNQTLLGTLINYYLLEADDTDEAFKYLKLARENEPDNPSFYNAEGHLYDKTGNKEKAKEMYEKAIEIDPEFFEAYYNLGVLYFNEGVELTEEANKITDNKKYLEAKEKADDKFRESLPYIEKSHELRPDDEGIMSTLRTLYYRLKMNEKYQEISAKMEDQEK
;
A
#
# COMPACT_ATOMS: atom_id res chain seq x y z
N MET A 1 -10.23 -50.15 -2.94
CA MET A 1 -10.33 -49.10 -1.92
C MET A 1 -11.48 -48.09 -2.12
N LYS A 2 -11.85 -47.67 -3.34
CA LYS A 2 -13.00 -46.77 -3.58
C LYS A 2 -14.36 -47.33 -3.20
N HIS A 3 -14.58 -48.62 -3.34
CA HIS A 3 -15.84 -49.28 -2.98
C HIS A 3 -16.02 -49.49 -1.47
N LEU A 4 -14.93 -49.66 -0.72
CA LEU A 4 -14.96 -49.79 0.72
C LEU A 4 -15.36 -48.47 1.42
N LYS A 5 -14.82 -47.33 0.93
CA LYS A 5 -15.19 -46.00 1.47
C LYS A 5 -16.65 -45.63 1.20
N LYS A 6 -17.21 -46.02 0.05
CA LYS A 6 -18.64 -45.84 -0.24
C LYS A 6 -19.53 -46.69 0.68
N PHE A 7 -19.09 -47.91 1.01
CA PHE A 7 -19.85 -48.82 1.88
C PHE A 7 -19.89 -48.33 3.33
N TYR A 8 -18.77 -47.81 3.84
CA TYR A 8 -18.71 -47.16 5.16
C TYR A 8 -19.52 -45.85 5.24
N SER A 9 -19.55 -45.04 4.17
CA SER A 9 -20.35 -43.83 4.10
C SER A 9 -21.87 -44.13 4.10
N ILE A 10 -22.32 -45.21 3.45
CA ILE A 10 -23.72 -45.63 3.41
C ILE A 10 -24.13 -46.26 4.75
N LEU A 11 -23.25 -47.05 5.40
CA LEU A 11 -23.48 -47.59 6.71
C LEU A 11 -23.54 -46.51 7.81
N PHE A 12 -22.74 -45.44 7.67
CA PHE A 12 -22.73 -44.33 8.60
C PHE A 12 -23.98 -43.44 8.46
N VAL A 13 -24.48 -43.20 7.25
CA VAL A 13 -25.76 -42.51 6.99
C VAL A 13 -26.95 -43.34 7.51
N LEU A 14 -26.93 -44.70 7.36
CA LEU A 14 -27.91 -45.57 7.94
C LEU A 14 -27.85 -45.63 9.49
N ALA A 15 -26.65 -45.55 10.08
CA ALA A 15 -26.48 -45.48 11.54
C ALA A 15 -27.04 -44.15 12.11
N ILE A 16 -26.87 -43.01 11.43
CA ILE A 16 -27.48 -41.75 11.83
C ILE A 16 -29.00 -41.79 11.71
N ALA A 17 -29.53 -42.39 10.65
CA ALA A 17 -30.98 -42.57 10.47
C ALA A 17 -31.61 -43.51 11.54
N ILE A 18 -30.88 -44.53 12.01
CA ILE A 18 -31.32 -45.45 13.08
C ILE A 18 -31.24 -44.78 14.47
N PHE A 19 -30.29 -43.86 14.70
CA PHE A 19 -30.21 -43.06 15.94
C PHE A 19 -31.29 -41.98 16.03
N ALA A 20 -31.75 -41.41 14.92
CA ALA A 20 -32.86 -40.44 14.88
C ALA A 20 -34.20 -41.05 15.26
N SER A 21 -34.37 -42.38 15.13
CA SER A 21 -35.60 -43.12 15.51
C SER A 21 -35.62 -43.61 16.96
N SER A 22 -34.52 -43.46 17.72
CA SER A 22 -34.47 -43.80 19.14
C SER A 22 -34.65 -42.59 20.03
N CYS A 23 -35.84 -42.43 20.61
CA CYS A 23 -36.24 -41.61 21.79
C CYS A 23 -35.65 -40.19 22.00
N GLY A 24 -35.14 -39.49 21.02
CA GLY A 24 -34.58 -38.17 21.26
C GLY A 24 -34.58 -37.21 20.05
N GLY A 25 -34.83 -37.69 18.84
CA GLY A 25 -34.86 -36.84 17.61
C GLY A 25 -33.57 -36.03 17.35
N ASN A 26 -33.62 -35.17 16.38
CA ASN A 26 -32.46 -34.30 16.00
C ASN A 26 -32.02 -33.38 17.13
N LYS A 27 -32.92 -32.93 18.01
CA LYS A 27 -32.59 -32.10 19.20
C LYS A 27 -31.63 -32.79 20.17
N ALA A 28 -31.77 -34.09 20.37
CA ALA A 28 -30.83 -34.87 21.21
C ALA A 28 -29.46 -35.00 20.54
N LEU A 29 -29.43 -35.14 19.22
CA LEU A 29 -28.19 -35.17 18.44
C LEU A 29 -27.44 -33.83 18.49
N VAL A 30 -28.15 -32.70 18.38
CA VAL A 30 -27.55 -31.34 18.55
C VAL A 30 -26.96 -31.19 19.95
N SER A 31 -27.67 -31.66 21.00
CA SER A 31 -27.15 -31.59 22.38
C SER A 31 -25.94 -32.50 22.60
N LYS A 32 -25.85 -33.62 21.88
CA LYS A 32 -24.66 -34.48 21.89
C LYS A 32 -23.49 -33.83 21.16
N ALA A 33 -23.75 -33.19 20.03
CA ALA A 33 -22.74 -32.41 19.28
C ALA A 33 -22.19 -31.25 20.12
N GLN A 34 -23.03 -30.59 20.93
CA GLN A 34 -22.58 -29.56 21.87
C GLN A 34 -21.53 -30.11 22.85
N ARG A 35 -21.76 -31.25 23.45
CA ARG A 35 -20.80 -31.88 24.36
C ARG A 35 -19.48 -32.19 23.66
N TRP A 36 -19.53 -32.75 22.45
CA TRP A 36 -18.35 -33.02 21.67
C TRP A 36 -17.54 -31.73 21.34
N ALA A 37 -18.25 -30.66 21.03
CA ALA A 37 -17.59 -29.35 20.80
C ALA A 37 -16.92 -28.81 22.07
N GLU A 38 -17.57 -28.91 23.22
CA GLU A 38 -17.04 -28.47 24.52
C GLU A 38 -15.85 -29.35 25.01
N GLU A 39 -15.87 -30.65 24.70
CA GLU A 39 -14.78 -31.59 25.00
C GLU A 39 -13.65 -31.56 23.97
N GLY A 40 -13.85 -30.93 22.79
CA GLY A 40 -12.88 -30.91 21.69
C GLY A 40 -12.73 -32.26 20.98
N GLU A 41 -13.71 -33.14 21.10
CA GLU A 41 -13.69 -34.51 20.59
C GLU A 41 -14.73 -34.73 19.49
N ASN A 42 -14.47 -35.68 18.57
CA ASN A 42 -15.42 -36.09 17.52
C ASN A 42 -15.99 -34.91 16.70
N LEU A 43 -15.20 -33.84 16.47
CA LEU A 43 -15.66 -32.62 15.85
C LEU A 43 -16.12 -32.82 14.40
N ASP A 44 -15.50 -33.75 13.66
CA ASP A 44 -15.92 -34.16 12.32
C ASP A 44 -17.31 -34.76 12.29
N THR A 45 -17.60 -35.57 13.32
CA THR A 45 -18.91 -36.20 13.51
C THR A 45 -19.94 -35.17 13.96
N ALA A 46 -19.57 -34.25 14.85
CA ALA A 46 -20.42 -33.13 15.26
C ALA A 46 -20.88 -32.30 14.07
N ILE A 47 -19.98 -31.91 13.15
CA ILE A 47 -20.34 -31.18 11.93
C ILE A 47 -21.31 -31.96 11.04
N LYS A 48 -21.10 -33.25 10.84
CA LYS A 48 -22.03 -34.10 10.05
C LYS A 48 -23.43 -34.14 10.64
N VAL A 49 -23.53 -34.30 11.98
CA VAL A 49 -24.78 -34.25 12.71
C VAL A 49 -25.46 -32.91 12.58
N LEU A 50 -24.71 -31.79 12.75
CA LEU A 50 -25.26 -30.45 12.69
C LEU A 50 -25.69 -30.05 11.27
N ASN A 51 -24.97 -30.50 10.24
CA ASN A 51 -25.38 -30.33 8.84
C ASN A 51 -26.67 -31.11 8.49
N THR A 52 -26.96 -32.15 9.22
CA THR A 52 -28.23 -32.87 9.12
C THR A 52 -29.33 -32.13 9.88
N ALA A 53 -29.03 -31.66 11.09
CA ALA A 53 -29.97 -30.96 11.96
C ALA A 53 -30.42 -29.62 11.36
N GLU A 54 -29.56 -28.89 10.65
CA GLU A 54 -29.90 -27.61 9.96
C GLU A 54 -30.92 -27.78 8.83
N LYS A 55 -31.16 -29.02 8.37
CA LYS A 55 -32.13 -29.37 7.31
C LYS A 55 -33.39 -30.03 7.84
N ALA A 56 -33.38 -30.44 9.08
CA ALA A 56 -34.48 -31.20 9.68
C ALA A 56 -35.57 -30.25 10.22
N GLU A 57 -36.84 -30.59 10.01
CA GLU A 57 -37.99 -29.73 10.34
C GLU A 57 -38.06 -29.36 11.84
N ASP A 58 -37.57 -30.20 12.74
CA ASP A 58 -37.60 -29.97 14.18
C ASP A 58 -36.41 -29.17 14.73
N THR A 59 -35.39 -28.90 13.89
CA THR A 59 -34.13 -28.23 14.29
C THR A 59 -33.60 -27.19 13.35
N LYS A 60 -34.11 -27.07 12.11
CA LYS A 60 -33.67 -26.08 11.13
C LYS A 60 -33.87 -24.62 11.60
N ASP A 61 -34.93 -24.36 12.36
CA ASP A 61 -35.30 -23.05 12.90
C ASP A 61 -34.96 -22.94 14.41
N TRP A 62 -34.13 -23.83 14.94
CA TRP A 62 -33.74 -23.83 16.34
C TRP A 62 -32.39 -23.17 16.54
N ALA A 63 -32.36 -21.99 17.19
CA ALA A 63 -31.14 -21.20 17.41
C ALA A 63 -29.98 -22.02 17.98
N LYS A 64 -30.28 -23.04 18.85
CA LYS A 64 -29.28 -23.95 19.39
C LYS A 64 -28.47 -24.68 18.30
N THR A 65 -29.10 -25.06 17.19
CA THR A 65 -28.41 -25.76 16.10
C THR A 65 -27.22 -24.97 15.59
N TYR A 66 -27.44 -23.69 15.33
CA TYR A 66 -26.39 -22.78 14.81
C TYR A 66 -25.42 -22.34 15.90
N TYR A 67 -25.89 -22.13 17.14
CA TYR A 67 -24.99 -21.89 18.26
C TYR A 67 -23.99 -23.03 18.45
N VAL A 68 -24.47 -24.27 18.47
CA VAL A 68 -23.61 -25.46 18.61
C VAL A 68 -22.70 -25.66 17.40
N LYS A 69 -23.19 -25.31 16.19
CA LYS A 69 -22.37 -25.36 14.98
C LYS A 69 -21.24 -24.34 15.08
N GLY A 70 -21.49 -23.11 15.58
CA GLY A 70 -20.48 -22.11 15.90
C GLY A 70 -19.45 -22.62 16.91
N LEU A 71 -19.91 -23.25 18.04
CA LEU A 71 -19.00 -23.85 19.02
C LEU A 71 -18.10 -24.93 18.40
N THR A 72 -18.68 -25.78 17.52
CA THR A 72 -17.91 -26.85 16.88
C THR A 72 -16.83 -26.31 15.95
N TYR A 73 -17.16 -25.34 15.12
CA TYR A 73 -16.17 -24.72 14.25
C TYR A 73 -15.10 -23.89 15.01
N GLU A 74 -15.48 -23.24 16.12
CA GLU A 74 -14.51 -22.59 16.99
C GLU A 74 -13.55 -23.61 17.64
N ALA A 75 -14.07 -24.76 18.06
CA ALA A 75 -13.24 -25.84 18.58
C ALA A 75 -12.27 -26.39 17.50
N ILE A 76 -12.74 -26.53 16.26
CA ILE A 76 -11.89 -26.89 15.11
C ILE A 76 -10.80 -25.84 14.88
N ALA A 77 -11.15 -24.55 14.90
CA ALA A 77 -10.20 -23.45 14.71
C ALA A 77 -9.10 -23.40 15.78
N ASN A 78 -9.42 -23.83 17.00
CA ASN A 78 -8.48 -23.87 18.13
C ASN A 78 -7.75 -25.22 18.28
N SER A 79 -8.00 -26.21 17.42
CA SER A 79 -7.41 -27.55 17.52
C SER A 79 -6.13 -27.68 16.71
N ASP A 80 -5.10 -28.26 17.33
CA ASP A 80 -3.85 -28.63 16.64
C ASP A 80 -3.95 -29.96 15.89
N ASN A 81 -5.09 -30.67 15.97
CA ASN A 81 -5.26 -31.95 15.32
C ASN A 81 -5.35 -31.80 13.79
N PRO A 82 -4.38 -32.35 13.03
CA PRO A 82 -4.34 -32.22 11.57
C PRO A 82 -5.54 -32.86 10.86
N GLU A 83 -6.25 -33.80 11.50
CA GLU A 83 -7.45 -34.42 10.93
C GLU A 83 -8.58 -33.39 10.74
N PHE A 84 -8.64 -32.33 11.54
CA PHE A 84 -9.67 -31.31 11.48
C PHE A 84 -9.35 -30.22 10.44
N LYS A 85 -8.10 -30.09 10.01
CA LYS A 85 -7.68 -29.09 8.97
C LYS A 85 -8.37 -29.31 7.61
N ASN A 86 -8.89 -30.51 7.35
CA ASN A 86 -9.58 -30.83 6.10
C ASN A 86 -11.11 -30.66 6.17
N ILE A 87 -11.67 -30.21 7.30
CA ILE A 87 -13.11 -30.05 7.46
C ILE A 87 -13.61 -28.81 6.75
N THR A 88 -12.87 -27.71 6.90
CA THR A 88 -13.09 -26.44 6.18
C THR A 88 -11.78 -25.68 6.14
N GLU A 89 -11.64 -24.80 5.16
CA GLU A 89 -10.46 -23.95 4.97
C GLU A 89 -10.38 -22.89 6.09
N ASP A 90 -11.52 -22.29 6.45
CA ASP A 90 -11.62 -21.18 7.38
C ASP A 90 -12.61 -21.45 8.53
N PRO A 91 -12.25 -22.32 9.51
CA PRO A 91 -13.18 -22.71 10.57
C PRO A 91 -13.60 -21.54 11.47
N LEU A 92 -12.77 -20.52 11.65
CA LEU A 92 -13.11 -19.35 12.44
C LEU A 92 -14.19 -18.48 11.77
N PHE A 93 -14.18 -18.38 10.43
CA PHE A 93 -15.23 -17.72 9.65
C PHE A 93 -16.56 -18.45 9.80
N GLU A 94 -16.53 -19.78 9.64
CA GLU A 94 -17.71 -20.62 9.84
C GLU A 94 -18.27 -20.48 11.26
N ALA A 95 -17.41 -20.40 12.27
CA ALA A 95 -17.83 -20.19 13.65
C ALA A 95 -18.60 -18.88 13.80
N PHE A 96 -18.03 -17.76 13.30
CA PHE A 96 -18.67 -16.46 13.35
C PHE A 96 -20.02 -16.44 12.64
N ASP A 97 -20.08 -16.93 11.41
CA ASP A 97 -21.30 -16.90 10.60
C ASP A 97 -22.44 -17.70 11.27
N ASN A 98 -22.12 -18.84 11.89
CA ASN A 98 -23.10 -19.63 12.63
C ASN A 98 -23.51 -18.94 13.95
N TYR A 99 -22.61 -18.31 14.68
CA TYR A 99 -22.96 -17.51 15.86
C TYR A 99 -23.83 -16.31 15.50
N LYS A 100 -23.49 -15.55 14.43
CA LYS A 100 -24.30 -14.42 13.94
C LYS A 100 -25.71 -14.89 13.53
N LYS A 101 -25.81 -16.04 12.87
CA LYS A 101 -27.09 -16.64 12.53
C LYS A 101 -27.88 -17.02 13.77
N ALA A 102 -27.28 -17.73 14.74
CA ALA A 102 -27.94 -18.10 15.99
C ALA A 102 -28.42 -16.86 16.75
N TYR A 103 -27.62 -15.81 16.82
CA TYR A 103 -27.92 -14.54 17.53
C TYR A 103 -29.21 -13.89 17.04
N ASN A 104 -29.44 -13.92 15.72
CA ASN A 104 -30.55 -13.25 15.06
C ASN A 104 -31.83 -14.11 14.94
N MET A 105 -31.81 -15.36 15.43
CA MET A 105 -32.97 -16.24 15.36
C MET A 105 -33.94 -16.01 16.51
N GLU A 106 -35.20 -16.35 16.29
CA GLU A 106 -36.23 -16.41 17.35
C GLU A 106 -35.81 -17.42 18.45
N GLY A 107 -36.00 -17.04 19.72
CA GLY A 107 -35.61 -17.86 20.87
C GLY A 107 -34.11 -17.89 21.16
N SER A 108 -33.33 -16.95 20.56
CA SER A 108 -31.88 -16.83 20.76
C SER A 108 -31.45 -16.22 22.10
N ASN A 109 -32.36 -15.63 22.87
CA ASN A 109 -32.05 -14.83 24.07
C ASN A 109 -31.08 -15.52 25.05
N ILE A 110 -31.19 -16.85 25.21
CA ILE A 110 -30.31 -17.61 26.10
C ILE A 110 -28.90 -17.83 25.53
N TYR A 111 -28.70 -17.60 24.24
CA TYR A 111 -27.40 -17.73 23.57
C TYR A 111 -26.72 -16.37 23.31
N GLN A 112 -27.43 -15.24 23.38
CA GLN A 112 -26.87 -13.91 23.10
C GLN A 112 -25.68 -13.59 24.01
N GLY A 113 -25.83 -13.70 25.34
CA GLY A 113 -24.72 -13.45 26.26
C GLY A 113 -23.49 -14.35 26.02
N PRO A 114 -23.64 -15.68 25.90
CA PRO A 114 -22.55 -16.56 25.49
C PRO A 114 -21.92 -16.18 24.15
N ILE A 115 -22.71 -15.80 23.14
CA ILE A 115 -22.19 -15.34 21.83
C ILE A 115 -21.44 -14.03 21.97
N ASP A 116 -21.98 -13.04 22.71
CA ASP A 116 -21.32 -11.77 22.98
C ASP A 116 -19.91 -11.96 23.56
N ALA A 117 -19.78 -12.87 24.54
CA ALA A 117 -18.47 -13.20 25.10
C ALA A 117 -17.50 -13.80 24.06
N LYS A 118 -18.01 -14.58 23.10
CA LYS A 118 -17.21 -15.10 21.98
C LYS A 118 -16.80 -13.99 21.01
N MET A 119 -17.69 -13.06 20.68
CA MET A 119 -17.41 -11.96 19.78
C MET A 119 -16.27 -11.07 20.29
N LEU A 120 -16.23 -10.76 21.57
CA LEU A 120 -15.17 -9.96 22.19
C LEU A 120 -13.76 -10.53 21.95
N THR A 121 -13.62 -11.86 21.93
CA THR A 121 -12.34 -12.50 21.66
C THR A 121 -12.10 -12.74 20.17
N MET A 122 -13.16 -12.99 19.41
CA MET A 122 -13.08 -13.35 17.99
C MET A 122 -12.61 -12.18 17.13
N ALA A 123 -13.05 -10.96 17.43
CA ALA A 123 -12.57 -9.76 16.74
C ALA A 123 -11.03 -9.65 16.80
N SER A 124 -10.45 -9.82 17.99
CA SER A 124 -8.99 -9.79 18.16
C SER A 124 -8.29 -10.97 17.48
N LYS A 125 -8.90 -12.16 17.45
CA LYS A 125 -8.33 -13.32 16.73
C LYS A 125 -8.24 -13.05 15.23
N PHE A 126 -9.29 -12.47 14.63
CA PHE A 126 -9.25 -12.10 13.22
C PHE A 126 -8.18 -11.04 12.92
N VAL A 127 -8.02 -10.03 13.79
CA VAL A 127 -6.93 -9.05 13.63
C VAL A 127 -5.56 -9.75 13.71
N ASN A 128 -5.35 -10.65 14.67
CA ASN A 128 -4.08 -11.37 14.82
C ASN A 128 -3.79 -12.25 13.59
N ASN A 129 -4.79 -13.00 13.11
CA ASN A 129 -4.65 -13.80 11.90
C ASN A 129 -4.37 -12.95 10.66
N ALA A 130 -4.96 -11.74 10.58
CA ALA A 130 -4.69 -10.80 9.50
C ALA A 130 -3.25 -10.28 9.54
N VAL A 131 -2.74 -9.92 10.72
CA VAL A 131 -1.37 -9.46 10.90
C VAL A 131 -0.37 -10.57 10.59
N GLU A 132 -0.63 -11.80 11.05
CA GLU A 132 0.21 -12.97 10.73
C GLU A 132 0.25 -13.23 9.22
N ALA A 133 -0.92 -13.26 8.57
CA ALA A 133 -1.02 -13.44 7.12
C ALA A 133 -0.31 -12.31 6.35
N TYR A 134 -0.39 -11.07 6.83
CA TYR A 134 0.32 -9.94 6.24
C TYR A 134 1.84 -10.09 6.34
N GLN A 135 2.35 -10.60 7.47
CA GLN A 135 3.78 -10.87 7.67
C GLN A 135 4.28 -12.05 6.80
N GLU A 136 3.39 -13.00 6.50
CA GLU A 136 3.63 -14.13 5.59
C GLU A 136 3.45 -13.75 4.09
N GLU A 137 3.16 -12.48 3.79
CA GLU A 137 2.87 -11.95 2.44
C GLU A 137 1.59 -12.54 1.80
N ASP A 138 0.74 -13.22 2.58
CA ASP A 138 -0.60 -13.66 2.14
C ASP A 138 -1.61 -12.52 2.30
N LEU A 139 -1.50 -11.53 1.40
CA LEU A 139 -2.31 -10.31 1.45
C LEU A 139 -3.81 -10.59 1.28
N GLU A 140 -4.18 -11.63 0.54
CA GLU A 140 -5.57 -12.01 0.34
C GLU A 140 -6.20 -12.55 1.64
N LYS A 141 -5.48 -13.40 2.36
CA LYS A 141 -5.90 -13.90 3.67
C LYS A 141 -5.92 -12.77 4.72
N ALA A 142 -4.92 -11.87 4.67
CA ALA A 142 -4.88 -10.70 5.54
C ALA A 142 -6.11 -9.81 5.33
N PHE A 143 -6.44 -9.47 4.09
CA PHE A 143 -7.63 -8.68 3.75
C PHE A 143 -8.91 -9.33 4.28
N LYS A 144 -9.14 -10.62 4.00
CA LYS A 144 -10.33 -11.34 4.46
C LYS A 144 -10.48 -11.31 5.99
N ASN A 145 -9.38 -11.50 6.72
CA ASN A 145 -9.40 -11.51 8.18
C ASN A 145 -9.65 -10.11 8.75
N PHE A 146 -9.04 -9.04 8.21
CA PHE A 146 -9.35 -7.68 8.62
C PHE A 146 -10.82 -7.34 8.34
N GLU A 147 -11.32 -7.64 7.13
CA GLU A 147 -12.74 -7.41 6.76
C GLU A 147 -13.69 -8.16 7.71
N LYS A 148 -13.38 -9.43 8.05
CA LYS A 148 -14.17 -10.22 8.98
C LYS A 148 -14.13 -9.64 10.40
N SER A 149 -12.99 -9.10 10.85
CA SER A 149 -12.90 -8.42 12.16
C SER A 149 -13.86 -7.22 12.23
N LEU A 150 -13.94 -6.44 11.16
CA LEU A 150 -14.89 -5.31 11.07
C LEU A 150 -16.35 -5.81 11.15
N GLU A 151 -16.67 -6.90 10.46
CA GLU A 151 -18.01 -7.53 10.51
C GLU A 151 -18.37 -8.00 11.92
N VAL A 152 -17.39 -8.58 12.66
CA VAL A 152 -17.57 -8.96 14.06
C VAL A 152 -17.86 -7.75 14.94
N LYS A 153 -17.17 -6.62 14.70
CA LYS A 153 -17.36 -5.35 15.42
C LYS A 153 -18.74 -4.70 15.20
N GLU A 154 -19.47 -5.10 14.16
CA GLU A 154 -20.88 -4.70 13.97
C GLU A 154 -21.85 -5.36 14.96
N MET A 155 -21.43 -6.41 15.67
CA MET A 155 -22.30 -7.08 16.64
C MET A 155 -22.64 -6.15 17.81
N PRO A 156 -23.88 -6.24 18.34
CA PRO A 156 -24.38 -5.30 19.37
C PRO A 156 -23.51 -5.15 20.62
N VAL A 157 -22.77 -6.19 20.99
CA VAL A 157 -21.87 -6.18 22.17
C VAL A 157 -20.80 -5.10 22.10
N PHE A 158 -20.43 -4.64 20.91
CA PHE A 158 -19.42 -3.57 20.74
C PHE A 158 -20.01 -2.16 20.84
N GLY A 159 -21.34 -2.02 20.87
CA GLY A 159 -21.99 -0.72 21.07
C GLY A 159 -21.69 0.31 19.99
N GLY A 160 -21.24 -0.11 18.82
CA GLY A 160 -20.83 0.77 17.72
C GLY A 160 -19.39 1.30 17.84
N GLU A 161 -18.53 0.65 18.63
CA GLU A 161 -17.10 0.97 18.71
C GLU A 161 -16.44 0.85 17.32
N ILE A 162 -15.71 1.89 16.94
CA ILE A 162 -15.04 1.99 15.63
C ILE A 162 -13.54 1.75 15.81
N ASP A 163 -13.02 0.76 15.09
CA ASP A 163 -11.58 0.49 15.03
C ASP A 163 -10.98 1.08 13.74
N THR A 164 -10.57 2.33 13.84
CA THR A 164 -10.07 3.10 12.69
C THR A 164 -8.78 2.52 12.11
N ALA A 165 -7.96 1.87 12.93
CA ALA A 165 -6.74 1.22 12.46
C ALA A 165 -7.05 -0.03 11.64
N VAL A 166 -8.02 -0.84 12.07
CA VAL A 166 -8.47 -2.01 11.31
C VAL A 166 -9.13 -1.59 10.00
N ILE A 167 -9.95 -0.51 10.00
CA ILE A 167 -10.53 0.04 8.77
C ILE A 167 -9.44 0.42 7.76
N PHE A 168 -8.41 1.15 8.22
CA PHE A 168 -7.30 1.55 7.36
C PHE A 168 -6.50 0.34 6.84
N ASN A 169 -6.19 -0.64 7.69
CA ASN A 169 -5.46 -1.85 7.29
C ASN A 169 -6.28 -2.71 6.32
N THR A 170 -7.61 -2.74 6.47
CA THR A 170 -8.52 -3.37 5.51
C THR A 170 -8.44 -2.67 4.15
N ALA A 171 -8.43 -1.32 4.14
CA ALA A 171 -8.26 -0.55 2.92
C ALA A 171 -6.91 -0.82 2.24
N LEU A 172 -5.83 -0.81 3.02
CA LEU A 172 -4.47 -1.04 2.53
C LEU A 172 -4.31 -2.43 1.91
N THR A 173 -4.77 -3.47 2.59
CA THR A 173 -4.70 -4.84 2.08
C THR A 173 -5.63 -5.05 0.87
N ALA A 174 -6.79 -4.40 0.83
CA ALA A 174 -7.65 -4.39 -0.34
C ALA A 174 -6.96 -3.73 -1.55
N GLN A 175 -6.27 -2.60 -1.35
CA GLN A 175 -5.49 -1.92 -2.39
C GLN A 175 -4.37 -2.82 -2.92
N GLN A 176 -3.59 -3.43 -2.03
CA GLN A 176 -2.47 -4.32 -2.38
C GLN A 176 -2.94 -5.59 -3.12
N THR A 177 -4.17 -6.05 -2.88
CA THR A 177 -4.78 -7.18 -3.60
C THR A 177 -5.56 -6.76 -4.86
N GLY A 178 -5.47 -5.48 -5.27
CA GLY A 178 -6.14 -4.97 -6.47
C GLY A 178 -7.64 -4.75 -6.33
N LYS A 179 -8.19 -4.86 -5.11
CA LYS A 179 -9.62 -4.64 -4.82
C LYS A 179 -9.89 -3.14 -4.61
N TYR A 180 -9.55 -2.33 -5.60
CA TYR A 180 -9.56 -0.86 -5.47
C TYR A 180 -10.91 -0.27 -5.07
N ASP A 181 -12.02 -0.84 -5.49
CA ASP A 181 -13.35 -0.33 -5.10
C ASP A 181 -13.60 -0.51 -3.59
N LYS A 182 -13.25 -1.67 -3.03
CA LYS A 182 -13.32 -1.90 -1.58
C LYS A 182 -12.32 -1.03 -0.82
N ALA A 183 -11.08 -0.89 -1.32
CA ALA A 183 -10.09 0.00 -0.73
C ALA A 183 -10.61 1.44 -0.62
N ILE A 184 -11.23 1.95 -1.69
CA ILE A 184 -11.86 3.26 -1.74
C ILE A 184 -12.95 3.42 -0.68
N GLU A 185 -13.81 2.42 -0.48
CA GLU A 185 -14.85 2.44 0.56
C GLU A 185 -14.24 2.56 1.96
N TYR A 186 -13.27 1.71 2.28
CA TYR A 186 -12.62 1.71 3.60
C TYR A 186 -11.74 2.94 3.82
N TYR A 187 -11.02 3.47 2.81
CA TYR A 187 -10.29 4.73 2.96
C TYR A 187 -11.22 5.91 3.22
N LYS A 188 -12.37 6.00 2.55
CA LYS A 188 -13.39 7.02 2.84
C LYS A 188 -13.89 6.93 4.27
N GLU A 189 -14.07 5.71 4.75
CA GLU A 189 -14.47 5.50 6.14
C GLU A 189 -13.38 5.91 7.11
N ALA A 190 -12.11 5.55 6.87
CA ALA A 190 -10.96 6.00 7.67
C ALA A 190 -10.85 7.55 7.70
N ILE A 191 -11.04 8.20 6.56
CA ILE A 191 -11.06 9.67 6.41
C ILE A 191 -12.18 10.31 7.25
N LYS A 192 -13.36 9.71 7.30
CA LYS A 192 -14.48 10.17 8.12
C LYS A 192 -14.11 10.27 9.60
N TYR A 193 -13.25 9.37 10.08
CA TYR A 193 -12.74 9.36 11.45
C TYR A 193 -11.39 10.05 11.59
N ASN A 194 -10.91 10.79 10.58
CA ASN A 194 -9.63 11.50 10.55
C ASN A 194 -8.38 10.61 10.79
N TYR A 195 -8.47 9.31 10.49
CA TYR A 195 -7.34 8.40 10.63
C TYR A 195 -6.28 8.70 9.57
N GLY A 196 -5.00 8.77 9.99
CA GLY A 196 -3.87 9.07 9.11
C GLY A 196 -3.89 10.45 8.45
N LYS A 197 -4.93 11.26 8.71
CA LYS A 197 -5.05 12.65 8.22
C LYS A 197 -4.78 12.73 6.70
N GLY A 198 -3.88 13.64 6.30
CA GLY A 198 -3.54 13.87 4.90
C GLY A 198 -2.97 12.64 4.17
N ASP A 199 -2.20 11.81 4.87
CA ASP A 199 -1.57 10.63 4.25
C ASP A 199 -2.61 9.61 3.75
N THR A 200 -3.75 9.48 4.44
CA THR A 200 -4.84 8.61 3.99
C THR A 200 -5.42 9.05 2.64
N TYR A 201 -5.43 10.36 2.36
CA TYR A 201 -5.86 10.87 1.05
C TYR A 201 -4.92 10.46 -0.09
N ILE A 202 -3.63 10.29 0.18
CA ILE A 202 -2.66 9.81 -0.81
C ILE A 202 -2.99 8.36 -1.20
N TYR A 203 -3.13 7.47 -0.22
CA TYR A 203 -3.50 6.07 -0.48
C TYR A 203 -4.86 5.96 -1.18
N TYR A 204 -5.82 6.77 -0.77
CA TYR A 204 -7.13 6.84 -1.42
C TYR A 204 -7.04 7.32 -2.87
N ALA A 205 -6.25 8.35 -3.13
CA ALA A 205 -5.99 8.84 -4.49
C ALA A 205 -5.31 7.78 -5.36
N ASP A 206 -4.30 7.08 -4.82
CA ASP A 206 -3.56 6.03 -5.54
C ASP A 206 -4.46 4.89 -6.02
N CYS A 207 -5.57 4.61 -5.34
CA CYS A 207 -6.57 3.67 -5.84
C CYS A 207 -7.19 4.16 -7.15
N TYR A 208 -7.46 5.46 -7.30
CA TYR A 208 -7.95 6.02 -8.56
C TYR A 208 -6.87 6.03 -9.64
N LYS A 209 -5.61 6.33 -9.27
CA LYS A 209 -4.47 6.24 -10.20
C LYS A 209 -4.34 4.83 -10.76
N SER A 210 -4.40 3.81 -9.89
CA SER A 210 -4.34 2.40 -10.28
C SER A 210 -5.51 1.96 -11.16
N LYS A 211 -6.68 2.60 -11.03
CA LYS A 211 -7.84 2.41 -11.90
C LYS A 211 -7.75 3.19 -13.22
N GLY A 212 -6.73 4.01 -13.43
CA GLY A 212 -6.58 4.89 -14.59
C GLY A 212 -7.47 6.15 -14.55
N ASP A 213 -8.09 6.47 -13.42
CA ASP A 213 -8.93 7.68 -13.25
C ASP A 213 -8.10 8.84 -12.71
N THR A 214 -7.26 9.41 -13.57
CA THR A 214 -6.38 10.53 -13.23
C THR A 214 -7.15 11.74 -12.72
N SER A 215 -8.35 11.98 -13.23
CA SER A 215 -9.19 13.11 -12.78
C SER A 215 -9.54 13.00 -11.30
N LYS A 216 -9.99 11.81 -10.86
CA LYS A 216 -10.30 11.57 -9.45
C LYS A 216 -9.04 11.48 -8.59
N TYR A 217 -7.94 10.94 -9.10
CA TYR A 217 -6.66 10.95 -8.42
C TYR A 217 -6.30 12.36 -7.96
N VAL A 218 -6.25 13.32 -8.91
CA VAL A 218 -5.89 14.71 -8.62
C VAL A 218 -6.92 15.40 -7.73
N ALA A 219 -8.22 15.18 -8.00
CA ALA A 219 -9.28 15.76 -7.19
C ALA A 219 -9.18 15.33 -5.72
N THR A 220 -8.86 14.05 -5.48
CA THR A 220 -8.69 13.49 -4.13
C THR A 220 -7.47 14.07 -3.42
N LEU A 221 -6.33 14.24 -4.12
CA LEU A 221 -5.14 14.88 -3.55
C LEU A 221 -5.43 16.35 -3.18
N LYS A 222 -6.13 17.08 -4.05
CA LYS A 222 -6.52 18.48 -3.78
C LYS A 222 -7.45 18.58 -2.56
N GLU A 223 -8.45 17.72 -2.46
CA GLU A 223 -9.35 17.64 -1.30
C GLU A 223 -8.57 17.39 -0.01
N GLY A 224 -7.63 16.44 -0.05
CA GLY A 224 -6.75 16.14 1.08
C GLY A 224 -5.91 17.35 1.48
N PHE A 225 -5.32 18.04 0.52
CA PHE A 225 -4.50 19.23 0.76
C PHE A 225 -5.30 20.43 1.28
N GLU A 226 -6.50 20.66 0.76
CA GLU A 226 -7.41 21.69 1.29
C GLU A 226 -7.74 21.46 2.77
N LYS A 227 -7.91 20.19 3.17
CA LYS A 227 -8.23 19.82 4.56
C LYS A 227 -6.99 19.79 5.47
N TYR A 228 -5.84 19.44 4.91
CA TYR A 228 -4.57 19.30 5.63
C TYR A 228 -3.44 20.04 4.89
N PRO A 229 -3.47 21.39 4.86
CA PRO A 229 -2.52 22.21 4.09
C PRO A 229 -1.07 22.10 4.59
N ASP A 230 -0.87 21.67 5.84
CA ASP A 230 0.45 21.46 6.44
C ASP A 230 1.03 20.05 6.15
N ASN A 231 0.31 19.21 5.39
CA ASN A 231 0.79 17.87 5.04
C ASN A 231 1.78 17.93 3.88
N GLN A 232 3.07 17.81 4.20
CA GLN A 232 4.17 17.93 3.23
C GLN A 232 4.16 16.81 2.19
N THR A 233 3.72 15.60 2.55
CA THR A 233 3.64 14.48 1.62
C THR A 233 2.59 14.72 0.53
N LEU A 234 1.42 15.24 0.91
CA LEU A 234 0.39 15.64 -0.05
C LEU A 234 0.86 16.75 -0.98
N LEU A 235 1.51 17.78 -0.40
CA LEU A 235 2.05 18.91 -1.16
C LEU A 235 3.10 18.43 -2.16
N GLY A 236 4.06 17.61 -1.71
CA GLY A 236 5.07 17.01 -2.58
C GLY A 236 4.46 16.13 -3.68
N THR A 237 3.42 15.36 -3.36
CA THR A 237 2.71 14.52 -4.34
C THR A 237 2.02 15.37 -5.41
N LEU A 238 1.39 16.48 -5.05
CA LEU A 238 0.78 17.42 -5.99
C LEU A 238 1.83 18.10 -6.87
N ILE A 239 2.94 18.56 -6.28
CA ILE A 239 4.06 19.15 -7.04
C ILE A 239 4.58 18.15 -8.06
N ASN A 240 4.90 16.92 -7.64
CA ASN A 240 5.42 15.89 -8.53
C ASN A 240 4.44 15.55 -9.66
N TYR A 241 3.15 15.45 -9.35
CA TYR A 241 2.14 15.21 -10.38
C TYR A 241 2.13 16.32 -11.43
N TYR A 242 2.07 17.60 -11.03
CA TYR A 242 2.02 18.71 -11.98
C TYR A 242 3.33 18.93 -12.72
N LEU A 243 4.46 18.68 -12.08
CA LEU A 243 5.78 18.84 -12.67
C LEU A 243 6.12 17.74 -13.69
N LEU A 244 5.78 16.48 -13.36
CA LEU A 244 6.26 15.31 -14.09
C LEU A 244 5.21 14.62 -14.95
N GLU A 245 3.93 14.63 -14.53
CA GLU A 245 2.88 13.85 -15.18
C GLU A 245 1.90 14.72 -15.99
N ALA A 246 1.44 15.82 -15.41
CA ALA A 246 0.44 16.68 -16.06
C ALA A 246 1.04 17.72 -17.02
N ASP A 247 2.33 17.99 -16.91
CA ASP A 247 3.03 19.07 -17.64
C ASP A 247 2.35 20.45 -17.47
N ASP A 248 1.74 20.66 -16.28
CA ASP A 248 1.06 21.89 -15.92
C ASP A 248 1.97 22.75 -15.04
N THR A 249 2.77 23.56 -15.70
CA THR A 249 3.78 24.40 -15.04
C THR A 249 3.18 25.44 -14.11
N ASP A 250 2.00 25.98 -14.41
CA ASP A 250 1.36 27.02 -13.60
C ASP A 250 0.88 26.47 -12.26
N GLU A 251 0.19 25.31 -12.27
CA GLU A 251 -0.20 24.63 -11.04
C GLU A 251 1.03 24.15 -10.24
N ALA A 252 2.10 23.66 -10.91
CA ALA A 252 3.34 23.30 -10.23
C ALA A 252 3.97 24.49 -9.49
N PHE A 253 4.08 25.66 -10.15
CA PHE A 253 4.58 26.89 -9.50
C PHE A 253 3.73 27.31 -8.30
N LYS A 254 2.42 27.21 -8.40
CA LYS A 254 1.49 27.54 -7.30
C LYS A 254 1.75 26.68 -6.06
N TYR A 255 1.87 25.35 -6.23
CA TYR A 255 2.14 24.45 -5.11
C TYR A 255 3.57 24.59 -4.58
N LEU A 256 4.57 24.83 -5.44
CA LEU A 256 5.94 25.14 -5.02
C LEU A 256 6.02 26.43 -4.19
N LYS A 257 5.26 27.44 -4.58
CA LYS A 257 5.17 28.69 -3.78
C LYS A 257 4.62 28.40 -2.39
N LEU A 258 3.53 27.64 -2.28
CA LEU A 258 2.95 27.25 -0.99
C LEU A 258 3.94 26.41 -0.15
N ALA A 259 4.69 25.51 -0.80
CA ALA A 259 5.70 24.72 -0.12
C ALA A 259 6.80 25.57 0.50
N ARG A 260 7.29 26.58 -0.24
CA ARG A 260 8.32 27.53 0.26
C ARG A 260 7.78 28.48 1.34
N GLU A 261 6.50 28.84 1.29
CA GLU A 261 5.87 29.63 2.37
C GLU A 261 5.82 28.85 3.69
N ASN A 262 5.64 27.53 3.61
CA ASN A 262 5.61 26.65 4.79
C ASN A 262 7.03 26.30 5.29
N GLU A 263 7.95 26.01 4.38
CA GLU A 263 9.32 25.60 4.68
C GLU A 263 10.33 26.41 3.82
N PRO A 264 10.62 27.67 4.21
CA PRO A 264 11.46 28.56 3.42
C PRO A 264 12.93 28.10 3.34
N ASP A 265 13.38 27.26 4.25
CA ASP A 265 14.75 26.74 4.33
C ASP A 265 14.88 25.31 3.77
N ASN A 266 13.90 24.83 2.99
CA ASN A 266 13.98 23.51 2.35
C ASN A 266 14.57 23.63 0.94
N PRO A 267 15.81 23.15 0.70
CA PRO A 267 16.50 23.31 -0.59
C PRO A 267 15.81 22.59 -1.74
N SER A 268 15.06 21.50 -1.44
CA SER A 268 14.37 20.71 -2.46
C SER A 268 13.33 21.52 -3.22
N PHE A 269 12.64 22.46 -2.57
CA PHE A 269 11.63 23.28 -3.22
C PHE A 269 12.24 24.30 -4.19
N TYR A 270 13.38 24.88 -3.84
CA TYR A 270 14.11 25.77 -4.73
C TYR A 270 14.69 24.98 -5.92
N ASN A 271 15.24 23.81 -5.67
CA ASN A 271 15.72 22.94 -6.75
C ASN A 271 14.58 22.54 -7.71
N ALA A 272 13.41 22.16 -7.20
CA ALA A 272 12.23 21.84 -8.02
C ALA A 272 11.76 23.07 -8.83
N GLU A 273 11.76 24.27 -8.24
CA GLU A 273 11.42 25.50 -8.93
C GLU A 273 12.45 25.85 -10.01
N GLY A 274 13.75 25.64 -9.73
CA GLY A 274 14.83 25.77 -10.70
C GLY A 274 14.62 24.85 -11.91
N HIS A 275 14.30 23.59 -11.66
CA HIS A 275 13.97 22.62 -12.72
C HIS A 275 12.75 23.07 -13.55
N LEU A 276 11.73 23.63 -12.92
CA LEU A 276 10.55 24.13 -13.61
C LEU A 276 10.86 25.34 -14.49
N TYR A 277 11.71 26.26 -14.00
CA TYR A 277 12.19 27.39 -14.81
C TYR A 277 13.06 26.93 -15.99
N ASP A 278 13.93 25.93 -15.81
CA ASP A 278 14.72 25.36 -16.91
C ASP A 278 13.81 24.74 -17.97
N LYS A 279 12.84 23.90 -17.54
CA LYS A 279 11.83 23.29 -18.43
C LYS A 279 11.04 24.33 -19.24
N THR A 280 10.75 25.49 -18.68
CA THR A 280 10.04 26.60 -19.36
C THR A 280 10.98 27.54 -20.12
N GLY A 281 12.27 27.24 -20.18
CA GLY A 281 13.28 27.98 -20.93
C GLY A 281 13.79 29.26 -20.23
N ASN A 282 13.39 29.48 -18.96
CA ASN A 282 13.87 30.61 -18.18
C ASN A 282 15.15 30.26 -17.42
N LYS A 283 16.25 30.10 -18.18
CA LYS A 283 17.53 29.61 -17.65
C LYS A 283 18.11 30.49 -16.54
N GLU A 284 17.91 31.81 -16.61
CA GLU A 284 18.44 32.74 -15.60
C GLU A 284 17.78 32.55 -14.24
N LYS A 285 16.44 32.39 -14.21
CA LYS A 285 15.72 32.05 -12.97
C LYS A 285 16.03 30.63 -12.48
N ALA A 286 16.26 29.69 -13.38
CA ALA A 286 16.68 28.35 -13.00
C ALA A 286 18.00 28.38 -12.22
N LYS A 287 19.00 29.13 -12.72
CA LYS A 287 20.30 29.33 -12.02
C LYS A 287 20.09 29.92 -10.63
N GLU A 288 19.33 31.02 -10.54
CA GLU A 288 19.03 31.70 -9.27
C GLU A 288 18.44 30.72 -8.25
N MET A 289 17.50 29.86 -8.66
CA MET A 289 16.85 28.91 -7.76
C MET A 289 17.80 27.77 -7.35
N TYR A 290 18.62 27.24 -8.25
CA TYR A 290 19.62 26.25 -7.91
C TYR A 290 20.69 26.81 -6.95
N GLU A 291 21.18 28.03 -7.23
CA GLU A 291 22.12 28.72 -6.34
C GLU A 291 21.52 28.95 -4.95
N LYS A 292 20.21 29.28 -4.87
CA LYS A 292 19.53 29.44 -3.60
C LYS A 292 19.41 28.09 -2.83
N ALA A 293 19.17 26.99 -3.52
CA ALA A 293 19.18 25.65 -2.90
C ALA A 293 20.57 25.32 -2.32
N ILE A 294 21.65 25.64 -3.05
CA ILE A 294 23.05 25.46 -2.60
C ILE A 294 23.37 26.38 -1.40
N GLU A 295 22.87 27.61 -1.38
CA GLU A 295 23.05 28.53 -0.25
C GLU A 295 22.41 27.97 1.04
N ILE A 296 21.23 27.33 0.92
CA ILE A 296 20.51 26.75 2.03
C ILE A 296 21.22 25.48 2.53
N ASP A 297 21.59 24.60 1.61
CA ASP A 297 22.32 23.37 1.92
C ASP A 297 23.53 23.20 0.97
N PRO A 298 24.75 23.51 1.45
CA PRO A 298 25.98 23.35 0.66
C PRO A 298 26.36 21.90 0.33
N GLU A 299 25.64 20.90 0.83
CA GLU A 299 25.80 19.50 0.49
C GLU A 299 24.61 18.93 -0.31
N PHE A 300 23.68 19.80 -0.75
CA PHE A 300 22.54 19.38 -1.52
C PHE A 300 22.92 19.03 -2.96
N PHE A 301 23.19 17.76 -3.18
CA PHE A 301 23.70 17.19 -4.42
C PHE A 301 22.92 17.61 -5.66
N GLU A 302 21.57 17.51 -5.61
CA GLU A 302 20.69 17.73 -6.76
C GLU A 302 20.83 19.11 -7.35
N ALA A 303 21.05 20.13 -6.52
CA ALA A 303 21.20 21.50 -7.01
C ALA A 303 22.55 21.73 -7.72
N TYR A 304 23.64 21.17 -7.19
CA TYR A 304 24.94 21.22 -7.88
C TYR A 304 24.86 20.52 -9.23
N TYR A 305 24.31 19.33 -9.26
CA TYR A 305 24.17 18.55 -10.49
C TYR A 305 23.34 19.30 -11.53
N ASN A 306 22.15 19.77 -11.17
CA ASN A 306 21.25 20.48 -12.08
C ASN A 306 21.84 21.78 -12.59
N LEU A 307 22.49 22.58 -11.74
CA LEU A 307 23.16 23.82 -12.15
C LEU A 307 24.34 23.53 -13.09
N GLY A 308 25.14 22.52 -12.77
CA GLY A 308 26.24 22.08 -13.62
C GLY A 308 25.76 21.60 -15.00
N VAL A 309 24.70 20.80 -15.04
CA VAL A 309 24.07 20.31 -16.29
C VAL A 309 23.47 21.47 -17.08
N LEU A 310 22.86 22.46 -16.43
CA LEU A 310 22.31 23.64 -17.10
C LEU A 310 23.39 24.40 -17.87
N TYR A 311 24.52 24.71 -17.21
CA TYR A 311 25.66 25.34 -17.87
C TYR A 311 26.29 24.48 -18.97
N PHE A 312 26.36 23.15 -18.73
CA PHE A 312 26.84 22.19 -19.74
C PHE A 312 26.00 22.24 -21.01
N ASN A 313 24.66 22.20 -20.84
CA ASN A 313 23.73 22.25 -21.97
C ASN A 313 23.81 23.60 -22.73
N GLU A 314 23.97 24.72 -22.04
CA GLU A 314 24.24 26.01 -22.68
C GLU A 314 25.52 25.97 -23.54
N GLY A 315 26.58 25.33 -23.04
CA GLY A 315 27.81 25.12 -23.78
C GLY A 315 27.62 24.23 -25.03
N VAL A 316 26.78 23.21 -24.93
CA VAL A 316 26.44 22.34 -26.08
C VAL A 316 25.65 23.13 -27.13
N GLU A 317 24.61 23.87 -26.73
CA GLU A 317 23.82 24.72 -27.65
C GLU A 317 24.69 25.74 -28.39
N LEU A 318 25.56 26.46 -27.65
CA LEU A 318 26.48 27.41 -28.25
C LEU A 318 27.50 26.74 -29.18
N THR A 319 27.94 25.54 -28.90
CA THR A 319 28.80 24.74 -29.80
C THR A 319 28.08 24.41 -31.11
N GLU A 320 26.82 24.00 -31.03
CA GLU A 320 26.00 23.70 -32.20
C GLU A 320 25.78 24.94 -33.07
N GLU A 321 25.56 26.09 -32.44
CA GLU A 321 25.43 27.36 -33.13
C GLU A 321 26.76 27.77 -33.80
N ALA A 322 27.86 27.65 -33.08
CA ALA A 322 29.19 27.93 -33.62
C ALA A 322 29.51 27.09 -34.86
N ASN A 323 29.15 25.80 -34.85
CA ASN A 323 29.40 24.91 -35.97
C ASN A 323 28.64 25.29 -37.26
N LYS A 324 27.65 26.15 -37.21
CA LYS A 324 26.93 26.70 -38.38
C LYS A 324 27.64 27.90 -39.01
N ILE A 325 28.65 28.45 -38.31
CA ILE A 325 29.34 29.67 -38.75
C ILE A 325 30.47 29.31 -39.74
N THR A 326 30.42 29.88 -40.93
CA THR A 326 31.44 29.66 -41.99
C THR A 326 32.65 30.60 -41.90
N ASP A 327 32.49 31.78 -41.30
CA ASP A 327 33.58 32.70 -41.06
C ASP A 327 34.46 32.22 -39.90
N ASN A 328 35.73 31.98 -40.19
CA ASN A 328 36.66 31.39 -39.22
C ASN A 328 36.85 32.22 -37.94
N LYS A 329 36.88 33.57 -38.08
CA LYS A 329 37.05 34.44 -36.90
C LYS A 329 35.83 34.38 -36.01
N LYS A 330 34.64 34.49 -36.58
CA LYS A 330 33.36 34.39 -35.84
C LYS A 330 33.16 33.02 -35.24
N TYR A 331 33.56 31.95 -35.94
CA TYR A 331 33.56 30.61 -35.41
C TYR A 331 34.39 30.48 -34.15
N LEU A 332 35.64 31.00 -34.14
CA LEU A 332 36.51 30.93 -32.97
C LEU A 332 35.95 31.75 -31.80
N GLU A 333 35.37 32.94 -32.05
CA GLU A 333 34.72 33.77 -31.05
C GLU A 333 33.48 33.05 -30.44
N ALA A 334 32.68 32.40 -31.26
CA ALA A 334 31.51 31.65 -30.82
C ALA A 334 31.90 30.38 -30.03
N LYS A 335 32.95 29.69 -30.50
CA LYS A 335 33.50 28.54 -29.78
C LYS A 335 34.04 28.90 -28.39
N GLU A 336 34.73 30.04 -28.26
CA GLU A 336 35.22 30.50 -26.96
C GLU A 336 34.07 30.73 -25.96
N LYS A 337 32.95 31.32 -26.42
CA LYS A 337 31.76 31.49 -25.59
C LYS A 337 31.17 30.14 -25.14
N ALA A 338 31.20 29.12 -25.98
CA ALA A 338 30.78 27.78 -25.60
C ALA A 338 31.73 27.17 -24.57
N ASP A 339 33.05 27.33 -24.77
CA ASP A 339 34.08 26.86 -23.84
C ASP A 339 33.97 27.55 -22.47
N ASP A 340 33.55 28.85 -22.43
CA ASP A 340 33.28 29.58 -21.18
C ASP A 340 32.13 28.90 -20.40
N LYS A 341 31.05 28.46 -21.07
CA LYS A 341 29.96 27.77 -20.40
C LYS A 341 30.39 26.42 -19.85
N PHE A 342 31.25 25.69 -20.53
CA PHE A 342 31.82 24.45 -19.99
C PHE A 342 32.73 24.72 -18.77
N ARG A 343 33.46 25.87 -18.74
CA ARG A 343 34.22 26.32 -17.56
C ARG A 343 33.30 26.65 -16.38
N GLU A 344 32.17 27.33 -16.65
CA GLU A 344 31.14 27.62 -15.63
C GLU A 344 30.51 26.33 -15.07
N SER A 345 30.26 25.31 -15.91
CA SER A 345 29.70 24.00 -15.50
C SER A 345 30.64 23.22 -14.58
N LEU A 346 31.95 23.24 -14.86
CA LEU A 346 32.94 22.36 -14.27
C LEU A 346 32.91 22.30 -12.74
N PRO A 347 32.99 23.42 -11.98
CA PRO A 347 33.02 23.37 -10.53
C PRO A 347 31.80 22.73 -9.90
N TYR A 348 30.65 22.87 -10.52
CA TYR A 348 29.38 22.27 -10.03
C TYR A 348 29.33 20.76 -10.26
N ILE A 349 29.78 20.28 -11.42
CA ILE A 349 29.87 18.85 -11.71
C ILE A 349 30.98 18.18 -10.88
N GLU A 350 32.15 18.88 -10.68
CA GLU A 350 33.19 18.39 -9.77
C GLU A 350 32.64 18.23 -8.33
N LYS A 351 31.87 19.21 -7.84
CA LYS A 351 31.25 19.15 -6.52
C LYS A 351 30.22 18.03 -6.44
N SER A 352 29.43 17.83 -7.48
CA SER A 352 28.49 16.70 -7.57
C SER A 352 29.22 15.36 -7.49
N HIS A 353 30.39 15.24 -8.12
CA HIS A 353 31.22 14.04 -8.05
C HIS A 353 31.83 13.83 -6.66
N GLU A 354 32.22 14.87 -5.95
CA GLU A 354 32.66 14.78 -4.56
C GLU A 354 31.54 14.22 -3.66
N LEU A 355 30.29 14.66 -3.87
CA LEU A 355 29.14 14.23 -3.10
C LEU A 355 28.67 12.81 -3.46
N ARG A 356 28.80 12.42 -4.75
CA ARG A 356 28.46 11.09 -5.27
C ARG A 356 29.55 10.56 -6.19
N PRO A 357 30.61 10.02 -5.62
CA PRO A 357 31.83 9.69 -6.38
C PRO A 357 31.70 8.50 -7.33
N ASP A 358 30.67 7.66 -7.15
CA ASP A 358 30.49 6.43 -7.93
C ASP A 358 29.35 6.55 -8.96
N ASP A 359 28.83 7.76 -9.18
CA ASP A 359 27.78 8.00 -10.18
C ASP A 359 28.39 8.05 -11.60
N GLU A 360 28.03 7.06 -12.42
CA GLU A 360 28.53 6.91 -13.81
C GLU A 360 28.15 8.09 -14.71
N GLY A 361 26.96 8.65 -14.52
CA GLY A 361 26.48 9.80 -15.30
C GLY A 361 27.33 11.05 -15.06
N ILE A 362 27.65 11.30 -13.79
CA ILE A 362 28.53 12.43 -13.40
C ILE A 362 29.95 12.20 -13.95
N MET A 363 30.50 11.02 -13.78
CA MET A 363 31.83 10.69 -14.30
C MET A 363 31.90 10.84 -15.83
N SER A 364 30.87 10.44 -16.55
CA SER A 364 30.77 10.63 -18.00
C SER A 364 30.72 12.11 -18.38
N THR A 365 29.99 12.93 -17.61
CA THR A 365 29.93 14.37 -17.82
C THR A 365 31.28 15.02 -17.54
N LEU A 366 31.96 14.68 -16.43
CA LEU A 366 33.32 15.16 -16.13
C LEU A 366 34.34 14.75 -17.18
N ARG A 367 34.29 13.52 -17.65
CA ARG A 367 35.17 13.06 -18.74
C ARG A 367 35.01 13.93 -19.99
N THR A 368 33.77 14.30 -20.34
CA THR A 368 33.49 15.18 -21.47
C THR A 368 34.00 16.59 -21.24
N LEU A 369 33.78 17.14 -20.03
CA LEU A 369 34.29 18.49 -19.67
C LEU A 369 35.82 18.53 -19.69
N TYR A 370 36.50 17.57 -19.06
CA TYR A 370 37.97 17.53 -19.04
C TYR A 370 38.57 17.38 -20.45
N TYR A 371 37.95 16.56 -21.32
CA TYR A 371 38.37 16.45 -22.71
C TYR A 371 38.24 17.79 -23.46
N ARG A 372 37.07 18.46 -23.36
CA ARG A 372 36.80 19.73 -24.04
C ARG A 372 37.70 20.85 -23.54
N LEU A 373 37.92 20.92 -22.25
CA LEU A 373 38.77 21.93 -21.61
C LEU A 373 40.26 21.60 -21.64
N LYS A 374 40.67 20.51 -22.32
CA LYS A 374 42.04 20.00 -22.48
C LYS A 374 42.75 19.71 -21.15
N MET A 375 42.02 19.26 -20.14
CA MET A 375 42.52 18.88 -18.83
C MET A 375 42.96 17.41 -18.86
N ASN A 376 44.02 17.09 -19.59
CA ASN A 376 44.40 15.73 -19.96
C ASN A 376 44.63 14.79 -18.77
N GLU A 377 45.25 15.29 -17.68
CA GLU A 377 45.52 14.47 -16.48
C GLU A 377 44.19 14.02 -15.83
N LYS A 378 43.30 14.97 -15.57
CA LYS A 378 41.98 14.67 -15.00
C LYS A 378 41.10 13.78 -15.91
N TYR A 379 41.25 13.99 -17.24
CA TYR A 379 40.56 13.12 -18.21
C TYR A 379 41.01 11.66 -18.12
N GLN A 380 42.36 11.42 -17.99
CA GLN A 380 42.87 10.06 -17.84
C GLN A 380 42.47 9.43 -16.52
N GLU A 381 42.53 10.20 -15.43
CA GLU A 381 42.14 9.75 -14.09
C GLU A 381 40.68 9.28 -14.03
N ILE A 382 39.75 10.12 -14.51
CA ILE A 382 38.33 9.77 -14.48
C ILE A 382 38.00 8.61 -15.44
N SER A 383 38.70 8.53 -16.59
CA SER A 383 38.51 7.43 -17.54
C SER A 383 38.97 6.09 -16.95
N ALA A 384 40.11 6.06 -16.25
CA ALA A 384 40.60 4.86 -15.57
C ALA A 384 39.64 4.41 -14.46
N LYS A 385 39.10 5.37 -13.69
CA LYS A 385 38.09 5.06 -12.65
C LYS A 385 36.83 4.42 -13.23
N MET A 386 36.33 4.92 -14.36
CA MET A 386 35.18 4.34 -15.05
C MET A 386 35.46 2.91 -15.57
N GLU A 387 36.65 2.66 -16.14
CA GLU A 387 37.05 1.32 -16.61
C GLU A 387 37.18 0.30 -15.48
N ASP A 388 37.53 0.74 -14.27
CA ASP A 388 37.64 -0.13 -13.09
C ASP A 388 36.26 -0.50 -12.49
N GLN A 389 35.24 0.33 -12.68
CA GLN A 389 33.86 0.03 -12.28
C GLN A 389 33.14 -0.95 -13.23
N GLU A 390 33.57 -1.02 -14.50
CA GLU A 390 33.02 -1.96 -15.50
C GLU A 390 33.57 -3.41 -15.34
N LYS A 391 34.58 -3.62 -14.47
CA LYS A 391 35.19 -4.94 -14.22
C LYS A 391 34.58 -5.66 -13.04
#